data_213bcaf2ceb72ddd09209cd59f613ea9
#
_entry.id   213bcaf2ceb72ddd09209cd59f613ea9
#
_cell.length_a   1.000
_cell.length_b   1.000
_cell.length_c   1.000
_cell.angle_alpha   90.00
_cell.angle_beta   90.00
_cell.angle_gamma   90.00
#
_symmetry.space_group_name_H-M   'P 1'
#
loop_
_entity.id
_entity.type
_entity.pdbx_description
1 polymer ?
#
loop_
_entity_poly.entity_id
_entity_poly.type
_entity_poly.pdbx_seq_one_letter_code
_entity_poly.pdbx_strand_id
1 'polypeptide(L)'
;DSETQWSRLAARYLRKEFAVKKSVKRATVHIAGMGLYELFINGQRIGNQVLAPAPTDYRKTILYNTYDVTSLLQTENAIGVTLGNGRFYTMRQNYKPYKIPTFGYPKLRLNLIVEYADGSKETIATNTSWKLTTEGPIRSNNEYDGEEYDARKELGAWTQTGYDDKNWMPAQRVSIPSGTLRAQMMPGMKVTETLKPVSIKKLGNKYILDIGQNMAGWVRFRIKGQAGDSIRLRFAESLQDNGELYTRNFRDARSTDVYVVSGRETKDATWAPRFIYHGFRYVEVSDYPNAKAEDFVAEVVEDEMEHIGTFNCSDETLNKIIRNAFWGIRSNYKGMPVDCPQRNERQPWLGDRTMGCWGESMLFDNYAMYTKWTRDIREAQREDGCIPDVAPAYWNYYSDNVTWPAALPMACDMLFTNFGDKRPIEENYPAIKKWVSHIREYYMTEDFIITKDKYGDWCVPPESLELIHSKDPSRKTDGALIATAYYLKVLQLMHRFASLQGLKADA
;
A
#
# COMPACT_ATOMS: atom_id res chain seq x y z
N ASP A 1 -12.77 -19.86 -1.99
CA ASP A 1 -13.63 -20.29 -0.88
C ASP A 1 -14.26 -19.08 -0.21
N SER A 2 -15.61 -19.05 -0.19
CA SER A 2 -16.35 -17.91 0.36
C SER A 2 -16.09 -17.71 1.86
N GLU A 3 -15.91 -18.78 2.62
CA GLU A 3 -15.61 -18.73 4.07
C GLU A 3 -14.28 -18.06 4.39
N THR A 4 -13.23 -18.33 3.62
CA THR A 4 -11.90 -17.75 3.86
C THR A 4 -11.90 -16.24 3.73
N GLN A 5 -12.73 -15.66 2.85
CA GLN A 5 -12.79 -14.21 2.63
C GLN A 5 -13.46 -13.42 3.75
N TRP A 6 -14.17 -14.09 4.66
CA TRP A 6 -14.82 -13.48 5.83
C TRP A 6 -14.05 -13.72 7.12
N SER A 7 -13.06 -14.62 7.09
CA SER A 7 -12.28 -14.98 8.27
C SER A 7 -11.13 -14.00 8.49
N ARG A 8 -10.96 -13.60 9.75
CA ARG A 8 -9.73 -12.92 10.18
C ARG A 8 -8.60 -13.92 10.18
N LEU A 9 -7.48 -13.51 9.60
CA LEU A 9 -6.37 -14.39 9.38
C LEU A 9 -5.14 -13.97 10.20
N ALA A 10 -4.67 -14.88 11.06
CA ALA A 10 -3.43 -14.70 11.82
C ALA A 10 -2.22 -14.64 10.87
N ALA A 11 -1.17 -13.92 11.28
CA ALA A 11 0.09 -13.94 10.58
C ALA A 11 0.71 -15.36 10.58
N ARG A 12 1.55 -15.62 9.60
CA ARG A 12 2.29 -16.87 9.47
C ARG A 12 3.75 -16.66 9.79
N TYR A 13 4.30 -17.53 10.61
CA TYR A 13 5.69 -17.51 11.03
C TYR A 13 6.38 -18.70 10.42
N LEU A 14 7.39 -18.44 9.59
CA LEU A 14 8.17 -19.48 8.93
C LEU A 14 9.62 -19.38 9.38
N ARG A 15 10.28 -20.51 9.62
CA ARG A 15 11.70 -20.55 9.98
C ARG A 15 12.46 -21.69 9.35
N LYS A 16 13.76 -21.51 9.23
CA LYS A 16 14.70 -22.53 8.78
C LYS A 16 16.06 -22.30 9.41
N GLU A 17 16.66 -23.35 9.99
CA GLU A 17 18.07 -23.35 10.35
C GLU A 17 18.94 -23.93 9.23
N PHE A 18 20.15 -23.43 9.11
CA PHE A 18 21.13 -23.87 8.13
C PHE A 18 22.55 -23.56 8.58
N ALA A 19 23.53 -24.35 8.09
CA ALA A 19 24.93 -24.16 8.39
C ALA A 19 25.68 -23.61 7.18
N VAL A 20 26.66 -22.73 7.44
CA VAL A 20 27.62 -22.21 6.46
C VAL A 20 29.01 -22.65 6.88
N LYS A 21 29.61 -23.57 6.13
CA LYS A 21 30.86 -24.26 6.54
C LYS A 21 32.11 -23.69 5.88
N LYS A 22 31.97 -22.75 4.96
CA LYS A 22 33.09 -22.16 4.21
C LYS A 22 33.15 -20.65 4.45
N SER A 23 34.29 -20.03 4.15
CA SER A 23 34.45 -18.59 4.21
C SER A 23 33.53 -17.92 3.18
N VAL A 24 32.63 -17.07 3.65
CA VAL A 24 31.64 -16.35 2.83
C VAL A 24 32.32 -15.14 2.19
N LYS A 25 32.19 -15.01 0.87
CA LYS A 25 32.56 -13.81 0.10
C LYS A 25 31.39 -12.83 0.02
N ARG A 26 30.21 -13.34 -0.26
CA ARG A 26 28.97 -12.56 -0.37
C ARG A 26 27.76 -13.42 -0.07
N ALA A 27 26.75 -12.83 0.56
CA ALA A 27 25.46 -13.49 0.75
C ALA A 27 24.31 -12.52 0.45
N THR A 28 23.40 -12.95 -0.42
CA THR A 28 22.29 -12.12 -0.89
C THR A 28 20.97 -12.86 -0.74
N VAL A 29 20.00 -12.24 -0.06
CA VAL A 29 18.64 -12.75 0.03
C VAL A 29 17.75 -12.07 -1.02
N HIS A 30 17.01 -12.88 -1.78
CA HIS A 30 15.91 -12.46 -2.61
C HIS A 30 14.62 -13.00 -1.99
N ILE A 31 13.69 -12.10 -1.63
CA ILE A 31 12.45 -12.48 -0.94
C ILE A 31 11.22 -11.87 -1.60
N ALA A 32 10.24 -12.72 -1.92
CA ALA A 32 8.90 -12.36 -2.35
C ALA A 32 7.89 -12.86 -1.30
N GLY A 33 7.34 -11.94 -0.52
CA GLY A 33 6.18 -12.18 0.33
C GLY A 33 4.92 -11.85 -0.46
N MET A 34 4.16 -12.86 -0.84
CA MET A 34 2.83 -12.65 -1.43
C MET A 34 1.85 -12.37 -0.28
N GLY A 35 1.54 -11.12 -0.11
CA GLY A 35 1.07 -10.45 1.08
C GLY A 35 2.12 -9.44 1.53
N LEU A 36 2.39 -9.39 2.81
CA LEU A 36 3.44 -8.57 3.42
C LEU A 36 4.42 -9.47 4.17
N TYR A 37 5.64 -9.01 4.39
CA TYR A 37 6.62 -9.79 5.18
C TYR A 37 7.51 -8.92 6.06
N GLU A 38 8.02 -9.54 7.13
CA GLU A 38 9.24 -9.15 7.83
C GLU A 38 10.24 -10.30 7.78
N LEU A 39 11.50 -10.00 7.47
CA LEU A 39 12.60 -10.96 7.37
C LEU A 39 13.56 -10.80 8.55
N PHE A 40 14.01 -11.92 9.10
CA PHE A 40 14.98 -11.97 10.18
C PHE A 40 16.09 -12.98 9.86
N ILE A 41 17.33 -12.65 10.23
CA ILE A 41 18.47 -13.57 10.23
C ILE A 41 19.15 -13.48 11.58
N ASN A 42 19.34 -14.61 12.25
CA ASN A 42 20.00 -14.73 13.55
C ASN A 42 19.44 -13.74 14.61
N GLY A 43 18.12 -13.57 14.63
CA GLY A 43 17.43 -12.65 15.55
C GLY A 43 17.37 -11.20 15.10
N GLN A 44 18.10 -10.81 14.06
CA GLN A 44 18.14 -9.45 13.55
C GLN A 44 17.13 -9.25 12.41
N ARG A 45 16.28 -8.21 12.49
CA ARG A 45 15.39 -7.79 11.40
C ARG A 45 16.19 -7.22 10.24
N ILE A 46 15.87 -7.65 9.02
CA ILE A 46 16.58 -7.27 7.79
C ILE A 46 15.84 -6.16 7.07
N GLY A 47 16.58 -5.09 6.78
CA GLY A 47 16.03 -3.88 6.16
C GLY A 47 15.21 -3.04 7.15
N ASN A 48 14.88 -1.84 6.72
CA ASN A 48 14.08 -0.86 7.49
C ASN A 48 12.72 -0.57 6.83
N GLN A 49 12.40 -1.27 5.76
CA GLN A 49 11.11 -1.16 5.10
C GLN A 49 10.01 -1.75 5.97
N VAL A 50 8.84 -1.16 5.90
CA VAL A 50 7.60 -1.67 6.46
C VAL A 50 6.61 -1.97 5.34
N LEU A 51 5.62 -2.82 5.58
CA LEU A 51 4.59 -3.16 4.61
C LEU A 51 5.16 -3.60 3.23
N ALA A 52 6.27 -4.31 3.24
CA ALA A 52 6.94 -4.79 2.03
C ALA A 52 6.37 -6.17 1.58
N PRO A 53 6.39 -6.43 0.26
CA PRO A 53 6.71 -5.58 -0.87
C PRO A 53 5.54 -4.67 -1.28
N ALA A 54 5.78 -3.75 -2.23
CA ALA A 54 4.71 -2.95 -2.83
C ALA A 54 3.66 -3.85 -3.50
N PRO A 55 2.35 -3.48 -3.41
CA PRO A 55 1.27 -4.30 -3.96
C PRO A 55 1.23 -4.25 -5.49
N THR A 56 0.80 -5.36 -6.11
CA THR A 56 0.62 -5.54 -7.56
C THR A 56 -0.59 -6.43 -7.84
N ASP A 57 -0.97 -6.60 -9.10
CA ASP A 57 -1.78 -7.77 -9.48
C ASP A 57 -0.86 -8.99 -9.54
N TYR A 58 -0.95 -9.84 -8.53
CA TYR A 58 -0.09 -11.01 -8.38
C TYR A 58 -0.23 -12.04 -9.50
N ARG A 59 -1.26 -11.93 -10.35
CA ARG A 59 -1.42 -12.74 -11.56
C ARG A 59 -0.54 -12.25 -12.72
N LYS A 60 -0.04 -11.01 -12.64
CA LYS A 60 0.76 -10.32 -13.66
C LYS A 60 2.20 -10.13 -13.18
N THR A 61 2.39 -9.52 -12.03
CA THR A 61 3.71 -9.21 -11.46
C THR A 61 3.74 -9.59 -9.97
N ILE A 62 4.83 -10.25 -9.56
CA ILE A 62 5.16 -10.53 -8.16
C ILE A 62 6.48 -9.84 -7.86
N LEU A 63 6.47 -8.86 -6.97
CA LEU A 63 7.67 -8.12 -6.60
C LEU A 63 8.49 -8.89 -5.56
N TYR A 64 9.82 -8.83 -5.70
CA TYR A 64 10.75 -9.29 -4.68
C TYR A 64 11.73 -8.20 -4.29
N ASN A 65 12.17 -8.24 -3.02
CA ASN A 65 13.23 -7.38 -2.50
C ASN A 65 14.54 -8.16 -2.39
N THR A 66 15.65 -7.43 -2.44
CA THR A 66 17.00 -7.99 -2.37
C THR A 66 17.78 -7.31 -1.24
N TYR A 67 18.42 -8.12 -0.40
CA TYR A 67 19.22 -7.64 0.73
C TYR A 67 20.59 -8.28 0.74
N ASP A 68 21.64 -7.49 0.97
CA ASP A 68 22.96 -8.00 1.32
C ASP A 68 22.95 -8.37 2.81
N VAL A 69 23.26 -9.63 3.09
CA VAL A 69 23.28 -10.19 4.45
C VAL A 69 24.63 -10.84 4.78
N THR A 70 25.67 -10.48 4.02
CA THR A 70 27.01 -11.07 4.12
C THR A 70 27.57 -11.03 5.54
N SER A 71 27.47 -9.87 6.21
CA SER A 71 28.02 -9.65 7.55
C SER A 71 27.21 -10.31 8.68
N LEU A 72 26.03 -10.85 8.36
CA LEU A 72 25.13 -11.44 9.36
C LEU A 72 25.27 -12.95 9.48
N LEU A 73 25.92 -13.61 8.49
CA LEU A 73 26.06 -15.04 8.48
C LEU A 73 27.14 -15.50 9.46
N GLN A 74 26.83 -16.57 10.16
CA GLN A 74 27.68 -17.30 11.10
C GLN A 74 27.84 -18.75 10.62
N THR A 75 28.54 -19.60 11.40
CA THR A 75 28.64 -21.03 11.09
C THR A 75 27.27 -21.71 11.14
N GLU A 76 26.48 -21.44 12.19
CA GLU A 76 25.08 -21.88 12.32
C GLU A 76 24.18 -20.67 12.25
N ASN A 77 23.09 -20.76 11.46
CA ASN A 77 22.20 -19.65 11.17
C ASN A 77 20.74 -20.05 11.25
N ALA A 78 19.89 -19.06 11.52
CA ALA A 78 18.45 -19.20 11.41
C ALA A 78 17.86 -18.05 10.58
N ILE A 79 16.98 -18.38 9.63
CA ILE A 79 16.11 -17.43 8.94
C ILE A 79 14.72 -17.52 9.55
N GLY A 80 14.12 -16.37 9.87
CA GLY A 80 12.72 -16.24 10.24
C GLY A 80 11.99 -15.28 9.31
N VAL A 81 10.76 -15.61 8.94
CA VAL A 81 9.90 -14.74 8.15
C VAL A 81 8.51 -14.71 8.77
N THR A 82 8.01 -13.51 9.07
CA THR A 82 6.60 -13.30 9.40
C THR A 82 5.88 -12.84 8.14
N LEU A 83 4.74 -13.47 7.80
CA LEU A 83 3.89 -13.07 6.68
C LEU A 83 2.60 -12.43 7.19
N GLY A 84 2.34 -11.22 6.75
CA GLY A 84 1.07 -10.50 6.88
C GLY A 84 0.19 -10.65 5.64
N ASN A 85 -1.08 -10.29 5.77
CA ASN A 85 -2.10 -10.51 4.74
C ASN A 85 -1.94 -9.58 3.53
N GLY A 86 -1.74 -8.28 3.76
CA GLY A 86 -1.67 -7.26 2.72
C GLY A 86 -2.82 -7.36 1.72
N ARG A 87 -2.55 -7.03 0.47
CA ARG A 87 -3.51 -7.15 -0.66
C ARG A 87 -3.63 -8.56 -1.22
N PHE A 88 -2.83 -9.51 -0.75
CA PHE A 88 -2.93 -10.90 -1.19
C PHE A 88 -4.11 -11.63 -0.58
N TYR A 89 -4.38 -11.39 0.70
CA TYR A 89 -5.56 -11.87 1.40
C TYR A 89 -6.35 -10.67 1.94
N THR A 90 -7.23 -10.13 1.10
CA THR A 90 -8.11 -9.04 1.51
C THR A 90 -9.42 -9.64 2.01
N MET A 91 -9.71 -9.44 3.30
CA MET A 91 -10.97 -9.83 3.89
C MET A 91 -12.11 -9.02 3.25
N ARG A 92 -13.20 -9.69 2.91
CA ARG A 92 -14.39 -9.00 2.39
C ARG A 92 -14.97 -8.05 3.42
N GLN A 93 -15.41 -6.90 2.96
CA GLN A 93 -16.16 -5.91 3.71
C GLN A 93 -17.62 -5.94 3.23
N ASN A 94 -18.57 -5.48 4.06
CA ASN A 94 -19.97 -5.37 3.64
C ASN A 94 -20.13 -4.37 2.49
N TYR A 95 -19.29 -3.31 2.47
CA TYR A 95 -19.25 -2.36 1.36
C TYR A 95 -18.59 -3.00 0.13
N LYS A 96 -19.40 -3.25 -0.91
CA LYS A 96 -18.95 -3.81 -2.21
C LYS A 96 -18.09 -5.10 -2.09
N PRO A 97 -18.53 -6.11 -1.34
CA PRO A 97 -17.73 -7.30 -1.03
C PRO A 97 -17.34 -8.12 -2.26
N TYR A 98 -18.13 -8.05 -3.34
CA TYR A 98 -17.90 -8.76 -4.60
C TYR A 98 -16.81 -8.15 -5.48
N LYS A 99 -16.28 -6.98 -5.12
CA LYS A 99 -15.31 -6.24 -5.94
C LYS A 99 -13.87 -6.46 -5.50
N ILE A 100 -13.64 -7.04 -4.33
CA ILE A 100 -12.30 -7.26 -3.79
C ILE A 100 -11.87 -8.71 -4.06
N PRO A 101 -10.94 -8.96 -5.00
CA PRO A 101 -10.40 -10.29 -5.21
C PRO A 101 -9.49 -10.68 -4.04
N THR A 102 -9.51 -11.96 -3.69
CA THR A 102 -8.47 -12.57 -2.88
C THR A 102 -7.64 -13.52 -3.74
N PHE A 103 -6.33 -13.58 -3.48
CA PHE A 103 -5.41 -14.49 -4.14
C PHE A 103 -5.15 -15.75 -3.29
N GLY A 104 -5.86 -15.89 -2.17
CA GLY A 104 -5.73 -16.97 -1.21
C GLY A 104 -4.81 -16.61 -0.03
N TYR A 105 -4.32 -17.63 0.67
CA TYR A 105 -3.46 -17.42 1.84
C TYR A 105 -2.08 -16.86 1.46
N PRO A 106 -1.49 -15.97 2.27
CA PRO A 106 -0.14 -15.46 2.05
C PRO A 106 0.89 -16.56 1.84
N LYS A 107 1.84 -16.32 0.93
CA LYS A 107 2.85 -17.29 0.48
C LYS A 107 4.23 -16.66 0.52
N LEU A 108 5.25 -17.50 0.65
CA LEU A 108 6.65 -17.09 0.68
C LEU A 108 7.45 -17.78 -0.44
N ARG A 109 8.25 -16.99 -1.14
CA ARG A 109 9.40 -17.47 -1.91
C ARG A 109 10.63 -16.71 -1.47
N LEU A 110 11.65 -17.43 -1.03
CA LEU A 110 12.93 -16.87 -0.61
C LEU A 110 14.07 -17.72 -1.15
N ASN A 111 15.10 -17.04 -1.67
CA ASN A 111 16.39 -17.64 -2.00
C ASN A 111 17.48 -16.81 -1.31
N LEU A 112 18.28 -17.45 -0.44
CA LEU A 112 19.54 -16.92 0.04
C LEU A 112 20.65 -17.56 -0.79
N ILE A 113 21.37 -16.75 -1.55
CA ILE A 113 22.51 -17.16 -2.36
C ILE A 113 23.77 -16.81 -1.59
N VAL A 114 24.56 -17.81 -1.24
CA VAL A 114 25.86 -17.67 -0.59
C VAL A 114 26.97 -17.97 -1.58
N GLU A 115 27.82 -16.98 -1.82
CA GLU A 115 29.03 -17.10 -2.63
C GLU A 115 30.23 -17.24 -1.69
N TYR A 116 31.00 -18.31 -1.86
CA TYR A 116 32.17 -18.60 -1.01
C TYR A 116 33.46 -18.03 -1.59
N ALA A 117 34.47 -17.88 -0.76
CA ALA A 117 35.79 -17.39 -1.16
C ALA A 117 36.50 -18.30 -2.19
N ASP A 118 36.16 -19.58 -2.23
CA ASP A 118 36.65 -20.56 -3.20
C ASP A 118 35.94 -20.51 -4.55
N GLY A 119 35.00 -19.56 -4.72
CA GLY A 119 34.18 -19.36 -5.94
C GLY A 119 32.96 -20.27 -6.04
N SER A 120 32.78 -21.24 -5.13
CA SER A 120 31.55 -22.06 -5.10
C SER A 120 30.37 -21.26 -4.59
N LYS A 121 29.14 -21.73 -4.94
CA LYS A 121 27.88 -21.10 -4.52
C LYS A 121 26.94 -22.13 -3.92
N GLU A 122 26.18 -21.69 -2.94
CA GLU A 122 25.10 -22.45 -2.33
C GLU A 122 23.81 -21.63 -2.33
N THR A 123 22.66 -22.28 -2.47
CA THR A 123 21.34 -21.61 -2.38
C THR A 123 20.49 -22.27 -1.31
N ILE A 124 20.16 -21.51 -0.30
CA ILE A 124 19.17 -21.87 0.71
C ILE A 124 17.82 -21.31 0.28
N ALA A 125 16.95 -22.19 -0.23
CA ALA A 125 15.65 -21.82 -0.78
C ALA A 125 14.49 -22.25 0.13
N THR A 126 13.33 -21.60 -0.02
CA THR A 126 12.09 -22.08 0.59
C THR A 126 11.71 -23.44 0.01
N ASN A 127 11.46 -24.40 0.90
CA ASN A 127 11.04 -25.77 0.58
C ASN A 127 10.32 -26.42 1.78
N THR A 128 9.97 -27.69 1.68
CA THR A 128 9.26 -28.44 2.72
C THR A 128 10.04 -28.71 4.00
N SER A 129 11.34 -28.39 4.03
CA SER A 129 12.15 -28.49 5.26
C SER A 129 12.02 -27.25 6.16
N TRP A 130 11.35 -26.20 5.70
CA TRP A 130 11.00 -25.08 6.56
C TRP A 130 9.88 -25.47 7.52
N LYS A 131 9.84 -24.82 8.66
CA LYS A 131 8.80 -24.96 9.66
C LYS A 131 7.86 -23.76 9.63
N LEU A 132 6.58 -23.98 9.94
CA LEU A 132 5.52 -22.96 9.92
C LEU A 132 4.62 -23.09 11.15
N THR A 133 4.24 -21.95 11.72
CA THR A 133 3.16 -21.85 12.71
C THR A 133 2.27 -20.64 12.45
N THR A 134 1.00 -20.73 12.87
CA THR A 134 0.03 -19.61 12.95
C THR A 134 -0.28 -19.23 14.39
N GLU A 135 0.37 -19.87 15.36
CA GLU A 135 0.11 -19.68 16.79
C GLU A 135 0.96 -18.56 17.42
N GLY A 136 1.47 -17.64 16.60
CA GLY A 136 2.18 -16.46 17.08
C GLY A 136 1.26 -15.31 17.49
N PRO A 137 1.83 -14.17 17.91
CA PRO A 137 1.12 -13.09 18.57
C PRO A 137 0.17 -12.30 17.66
N ILE A 138 0.44 -12.14 16.36
CA ILE A 138 -0.43 -11.40 15.43
C ILE A 138 -1.61 -12.30 15.06
N ARG A 139 -2.77 -12.05 15.66
CA ARG A 139 -3.98 -12.88 15.53
C ARG A 139 -4.87 -12.45 14.38
N SER A 140 -4.79 -11.16 14.01
CA SER A 140 -5.47 -10.58 12.84
C SER A 140 -4.66 -9.41 12.33
N ASN A 141 -4.59 -9.26 11.03
CA ASN A 141 -4.02 -8.08 10.39
C ASN A 141 -4.77 -7.84 9.07
N ASN A 142 -5.57 -6.79 9.06
CA ASN A 142 -6.36 -6.39 7.89
C ASN A 142 -6.22 -4.89 7.69
N GLU A 143 -5.89 -4.45 6.47
CA GLU A 143 -5.63 -3.05 6.19
C GLU A 143 -6.78 -2.10 6.54
N TYR A 144 -8.04 -2.58 6.56
CA TYR A 144 -9.20 -1.77 6.90
C TYR A 144 -9.54 -1.81 8.37
N ASP A 145 -9.34 -2.96 9.01
CA ASP A 145 -9.79 -3.20 10.38
C ASP A 145 -8.72 -2.91 11.43
N GLY A 146 -7.45 -3.10 11.08
CA GLY A 146 -6.34 -2.97 12.00
C GLY A 146 -5.67 -4.29 12.35
N GLU A 147 -4.79 -4.28 13.36
CA GLU A 147 -4.04 -5.44 13.85
C GLU A 147 -4.46 -5.83 15.26
N GLU A 148 -4.65 -7.12 15.48
CA GLU A 148 -4.89 -7.71 16.81
C GLU A 148 -3.66 -8.51 17.22
N TYR A 149 -3.02 -8.12 18.31
CA TYR A 149 -1.79 -8.69 18.83
C TYR A 149 -1.99 -9.24 20.24
N ASP A 150 -1.72 -10.52 20.44
CA ASP A 150 -1.77 -11.18 21.76
C ASP A 150 -0.35 -11.49 22.23
N ALA A 151 0.20 -10.65 23.11
CA ALA A 151 1.55 -10.80 23.62
C ALA A 151 1.75 -12.06 24.48
N ARG A 152 0.68 -12.71 24.94
CA ARG A 152 0.77 -13.99 25.63
C ARG A 152 1.23 -15.12 24.70
N LYS A 153 1.08 -14.93 23.36
CA LYS A 153 1.48 -15.86 22.29
C LYS A 153 2.82 -15.53 21.66
N GLU A 154 3.62 -14.67 22.30
CA GLU A 154 4.98 -14.39 21.87
C GLU A 154 5.79 -15.68 21.71
N LEU A 155 6.49 -15.81 20.59
CA LEU A 155 7.26 -17.00 20.23
C LEU A 155 8.72 -16.97 20.77
N GLY A 156 9.09 -15.90 21.49
CA GLY A 156 10.44 -15.76 22.03
C GLY A 156 11.51 -15.66 20.94
N ALA A 157 12.61 -16.39 21.11
CA ALA A 157 13.78 -16.33 20.22
C ALA A 157 13.63 -17.17 18.94
N TRP A 158 12.43 -17.26 18.35
CA TRP A 158 12.12 -18.14 17.22
C TRP A 158 12.93 -17.87 15.93
N THR A 159 13.57 -16.71 15.83
CA THR A 159 14.44 -16.33 14.70
C THR A 159 15.91 -16.61 14.93
N GLN A 160 16.25 -17.27 16.06
CA GLN A 160 17.63 -17.65 16.42
C GLN A 160 17.83 -19.17 16.27
N THR A 161 19.07 -19.59 16.24
CA THR A 161 19.46 -21.01 16.22
C THR A 161 19.14 -21.70 17.54
N GLY A 162 18.86 -23.01 17.48
CA GLY A 162 18.57 -23.82 18.67
C GLY A 162 17.17 -23.62 19.24
N TYR A 163 16.28 -22.93 18.55
CA TYR A 163 14.88 -22.79 18.96
C TYR A 163 14.12 -24.12 18.83
N ASP A 164 13.35 -24.50 19.83
CA ASP A 164 12.52 -25.71 19.78
C ASP A 164 11.25 -25.49 18.94
N ASP A 165 11.31 -25.87 17.66
CA ASP A 165 10.21 -25.81 16.70
C ASP A 165 9.53 -27.16 16.43
N LYS A 166 9.63 -28.12 17.36
CA LYS A 166 9.06 -29.48 17.19
C LYS A 166 7.57 -29.47 16.94
N ASN A 167 6.85 -28.52 17.54
CA ASN A 167 5.41 -28.37 17.41
C ASN A 167 4.99 -27.57 16.19
N TRP A 168 5.94 -27.06 15.40
CA TRP A 168 5.64 -26.35 14.16
C TRP A 168 5.39 -27.33 13.02
N MET A 169 4.44 -27.01 12.16
CA MET A 169 4.13 -27.81 10.98
C MET A 169 5.26 -27.67 9.93
N PRO A 170 5.54 -28.71 9.14
CA PRO A 170 6.36 -28.53 7.94
C PRO A 170 5.67 -27.61 6.96
N ALA A 171 6.44 -26.73 6.32
CA ALA A 171 5.93 -25.89 5.24
C ALA A 171 5.49 -26.76 4.05
N GLN A 172 4.47 -26.29 3.34
CA GLN A 172 3.89 -27.01 2.22
C GLN A 172 4.24 -26.32 0.89
N ARG A 173 4.45 -27.10 -0.14
CA ARG A 173 4.47 -26.59 -1.51
C ARG A 173 3.04 -26.22 -1.91
N VAL A 174 2.87 -25.00 -2.41
CA VAL A 174 1.58 -24.48 -2.83
C VAL A 174 1.68 -23.92 -4.24
N SER A 175 0.57 -23.91 -4.95
CA SER A 175 0.47 -23.20 -6.23
C SER A 175 0.66 -21.71 -6.02
N ILE A 176 1.33 -21.05 -6.96
CA ILE A 176 1.50 -19.59 -6.96
C ILE A 176 0.64 -18.98 -8.08
N PRO A 177 0.29 -17.69 -7.97
CA PRO A 177 -0.27 -16.94 -9.09
C PRO A 177 0.69 -16.95 -10.29
N SER A 178 0.16 -16.72 -11.48
CA SER A 178 0.90 -16.75 -12.76
C SER A 178 1.88 -15.58 -12.96
N GLY A 179 1.92 -14.63 -12.03
CA GLY A 179 2.72 -13.41 -12.16
C GLY A 179 4.23 -13.65 -12.31
N THR A 180 4.86 -12.82 -13.12
CA THR A 180 6.31 -12.82 -13.30
C THR A 180 7.01 -12.20 -12.08
N LEU A 181 8.06 -12.87 -11.59
CA LEU A 181 8.92 -12.30 -10.53
C LEU A 181 9.74 -11.13 -11.08
N ARG A 182 9.64 -9.98 -10.43
CA ARG A 182 10.39 -8.76 -10.77
C ARG A 182 11.00 -8.14 -9.51
N ALA A 183 12.17 -7.55 -9.65
CA ALA A 183 12.75 -6.75 -8.56
C ALA A 183 11.88 -5.51 -8.31
N GLN A 184 11.65 -5.20 -7.03
CA GLN A 184 11.05 -3.92 -6.67
C GLN A 184 12.08 -2.82 -6.87
N MET A 185 11.86 -1.96 -7.86
CA MET A 185 12.77 -0.86 -8.20
C MET A 185 12.38 0.46 -7.53
N MET A 186 11.12 0.60 -7.12
CA MET A 186 10.68 1.76 -6.36
C MET A 186 11.11 1.67 -4.89
N PRO A 187 11.33 2.80 -4.20
CA PRO A 187 11.54 2.81 -2.76
C PRO A 187 10.42 2.10 -2.01
N GLY A 188 10.76 1.45 -0.90
CA GLY A 188 9.77 0.81 -0.05
C GLY A 188 9.15 1.79 0.94
N MET A 189 8.02 1.39 1.53
CA MET A 189 7.43 2.16 2.62
C MET A 189 8.32 2.11 3.86
N LYS A 190 8.39 3.26 4.57
CA LYS A 190 9.12 3.41 5.83
C LYS A 190 8.34 4.27 6.81
N VAL A 191 8.74 4.21 8.06
CA VAL A 191 8.45 5.28 9.03
C VAL A 191 9.41 6.42 8.73
N THR A 192 8.88 7.53 8.20
CA THR A 192 9.70 8.67 7.74
C THR A 192 9.71 9.82 8.75
N GLU A 193 8.68 9.91 9.60
CA GLU A 193 8.52 10.99 10.56
C GLU A 193 7.77 10.49 11.79
N THR A 194 8.01 11.12 12.93
CA THR A 194 7.29 10.85 14.18
C THR A 194 6.65 12.12 14.73
N LEU A 195 5.39 12.02 15.14
CA LEU A 195 4.64 13.14 15.72
C LEU A 195 4.20 12.79 17.14
N LYS A 196 4.43 13.72 18.07
CA LYS A 196 3.90 13.60 19.44
C LYS A 196 2.48 14.16 19.49
N PRO A 197 1.56 13.56 20.26
CA PRO A 197 0.24 14.16 20.48
C PRO A 197 0.38 15.60 21.02
N VAL A 198 -0.36 16.53 20.43
CA VAL A 198 -0.42 17.92 20.89
C VAL A 198 -1.35 18.09 22.11
N SER A 199 -2.28 17.14 22.27
CA SER A 199 -3.14 17.09 23.47
C SER A 199 -3.63 15.68 23.76
N ILE A 200 -4.03 15.46 25.01
CA ILE A 200 -4.77 14.29 25.48
C ILE A 200 -5.94 14.75 26.35
N LYS A 201 -7.12 14.25 26.08
CA LYS A 201 -8.33 14.58 26.86
C LYS A 201 -8.99 13.30 27.35
N LYS A 202 -9.29 13.23 28.65
CA LYS A 202 -10.08 12.14 29.21
C LYS A 202 -11.56 12.33 28.85
N LEU A 203 -12.20 11.29 28.32
CA LEU A 203 -13.61 11.27 27.96
C LEU A 203 -14.25 9.98 28.54
N GLY A 204 -14.91 10.12 29.67
CA GLY A 204 -15.42 8.94 30.42
C GLY A 204 -14.29 8.03 30.89
N ASN A 205 -14.33 6.76 30.45
CA ASN A 205 -13.32 5.74 30.76
C ASN A 205 -12.20 5.62 29.68
N LYS A 206 -12.21 6.48 28.68
CA LYS A 206 -11.28 6.48 27.57
C LYS A 206 -10.55 7.82 27.44
N TYR A 207 -9.55 7.88 26.56
CA TYR A 207 -8.78 9.06 26.25
C TYR A 207 -8.83 9.36 24.76
N ILE A 208 -8.88 10.64 24.40
CA ILE A 208 -8.77 11.13 23.02
C ILE A 208 -7.45 11.85 22.87
N LEU A 209 -6.60 11.37 21.99
CA LEU A 209 -5.37 12.04 21.57
C LEU A 209 -5.65 12.90 20.33
N ASP A 210 -5.14 14.11 20.27
CA ASP A 210 -4.99 14.89 19.03
C ASP A 210 -3.51 14.88 18.63
N ILE A 211 -3.22 14.33 17.45
CA ILE A 211 -1.86 14.33 16.90
C ILE A 211 -1.48 15.71 16.32
N GLY A 212 -2.46 16.59 16.09
CA GLY A 212 -2.27 17.91 15.51
C GLY A 212 -2.19 17.93 13.98
N GLN A 213 -1.99 16.77 13.35
CA GLN A 213 -1.88 16.59 11.91
C GLN A 213 -2.67 15.37 11.44
N ASN A 214 -3.47 15.53 10.37
CA ASN A 214 -4.07 14.38 9.67
C ASN A 214 -2.99 13.68 8.83
N MET A 215 -2.78 12.39 9.05
CA MET A 215 -1.67 11.63 8.50
C MET A 215 -2.04 10.18 8.19
N ALA A 216 -1.17 9.45 7.52
CA ALA A 216 -1.28 8.00 7.38
C ALA A 216 -0.10 7.29 8.05
N GLY A 217 -0.43 6.25 8.83
CA GLY A 217 0.55 5.49 9.60
C GLY A 217 -0.09 4.76 10.77
N TRP A 218 0.59 4.73 11.90
CA TRP A 218 0.10 4.09 13.12
C TRP A 218 0.60 4.81 14.36
N VAL A 219 0.20 4.33 15.54
CA VAL A 219 0.70 4.84 16.83
C VAL A 219 1.53 3.77 17.51
N ARG A 220 2.77 4.13 17.86
CA ARG A 220 3.58 3.41 18.83
C ARG A 220 3.21 3.88 20.23
N PHE A 221 3.00 2.95 21.13
CA PHE A 221 2.68 3.30 22.51
C PHE A 221 3.48 2.46 23.53
N ARG A 222 3.68 3.02 24.70
CA ARG A 222 4.26 2.30 25.85
C ARG A 222 3.21 1.34 26.39
N ILE A 223 3.59 0.10 26.64
CA ILE A 223 2.67 -0.91 27.15
C ILE A 223 2.48 -0.70 28.64
N LYS A 224 1.22 -0.57 29.07
CA LYS A 224 0.82 -0.46 30.47
C LYS A 224 -0.45 -1.27 30.70
N GLY A 225 -0.50 -2.06 31.76
CA GLY A 225 -1.64 -2.89 32.10
C GLY A 225 -1.24 -4.16 32.82
N GLN A 226 -2.21 -4.96 33.16
CA GLN A 226 -2.04 -6.29 33.78
C GLN A 226 -2.18 -7.38 32.72
N ALA A 227 -1.67 -8.57 33.04
CA ALA A 227 -1.82 -9.73 32.15
C ALA A 227 -3.29 -9.97 31.80
N GLY A 228 -3.58 -10.01 30.49
CA GLY A 228 -4.92 -10.18 29.95
C GLY A 228 -5.67 -8.88 29.61
N ASP A 229 -5.19 -7.72 30.04
CA ASP A 229 -5.78 -6.45 29.63
C ASP A 229 -5.68 -6.27 28.11
N SER A 230 -6.71 -5.71 27.49
CA SER A 230 -6.80 -5.49 26.04
C SER A 230 -6.78 -4.00 25.72
N ILE A 231 -5.59 -3.45 25.54
CA ILE A 231 -5.42 -2.03 25.12
C ILE A 231 -5.96 -1.87 23.71
N ARG A 232 -6.81 -0.86 23.48
CA ARG A 232 -7.41 -0.58 22.17
C ARG A 232 -7.12 0.83 21.73
N LEU A 233 -6.67 0.97 20.48
CA LEU A 233 -6.50 2.23 19.79
C LEU A 233 -7.45 2.26 18.60
N ARG A 234 -8.38 3.21 18.60
CA ARG A 234 -9.30 3.45 17.48
C ARG A 234 -8.98 4.80 16.85
N PHE A 235 -9.03 4.87 15.54
CA PHE A 235 -8.53 6.01 14.78
C PHE A 235 -9.65 6.76 14.07
N ALA A 236 -9.49 8.10 13.92
CA ALA A 236 -10.39 8.94 13.11
C ALA A 236 -9.69 10.22 12.63
N GLU A 237 -10.23 10.83 11.58
CA GLU A 237 -9.74 12.10 11.03
C GLU A 237 -10.37 13.32 11.70
N SER A 238 -11.55 13.15 12.30
CA SER A 238 -12.30 14.23 12.94
C SER A 238 -13.05 13.77 14.18
N LEU A 239 -13.53 14.72 14.95
CA LEU A 239 -14.37 14.51 16.13
C LEU A 239 -15.81 14.95 15.87
N GLN A 240 -16.74 14.38 16.62
CA GLN A 240 -18.09 14.86 16.79
C GLN A 240 -18.12 16.04 17.79
N ASP A 241 -19.24 16.77 17.84
CA ASP A 241 -19.41 17.92 18.76
C ASP A 241 -19.25 17.53 20.24
N ASN A 242 -19.58 16.29 20.60
CA ASN A 242 -19.43 15.74 21.95
C ASN A 242 -17.97 15.33 22.28
N GLY A 243 -17.04 15.44 21.31
CA GLY A 243 -15.63 15.07 21.43
C GLY A 243 -15.32 13.60 21.16
N GLU A 244 -16.30 12.78 20.79
CA GLU A 244 -16.08 11.41 20.35
C GLU A 244 -15.57 11.36 18.90
N LEU A 245 -14.97 10.22 18.51
CA LEU A 245 -14.51 10.02 17.14
C LEU A 245 -15.66 10.05 16.14
N TYR A 246 -15.49 10.77 15.03
CA TYR A 246 -16.38 10.68 13.87
C TYR A 246 -15.85 9.62 12.91
N THR A 247 -16.60 8.54 12.72
CA THR A 247 -16.18 7.38 11.91
C THR A 247 -17.17 6.98 10.81
N ARG A 248 -18.25 7.75 10.60
CA ARG A 248 -19.24 7.44 9.55
C ARG A 248 -18.65 7.44 8.14
N ASN A 249 -17.64 8.29 7.89
CA ASN A 249 -16.89 8.35 6.63
C ASN A 249 -15.98 7.14 6.40
N PHE A 250 -15.75 6.29 7.40
CA PHE A 250 -14.93 5.08 7.27
C PHE A 250 -15.70 3.89 6.69
N ARG A 251 -17.03 4.01 6.57
CA ARG A 251 -17.92 2.94 6.13
C ARG A 251 -17.78 1.73 7.07
N ASP A 252 -17.36 0.56 6.57
CA ASP A 252 -17.21 -0.66 7.35
C ASP A 252 -15.80 -0.85 7.96
N ALA A 253 -14.84 0.03 7.68
CA ALA A 253 -13.50 -0.08 8.24
C ALA A 253 -13.53 0.17 9.76
N ARG A 254 -13.13 -0.83 10.56
CA ARG A 254 -13.08 -0.72 12.02
C ARG A 254 -12.01 0.25 12.51
N SER A 255 -10.90 0.32 11.78
CA SER A 255 -9.76 1.20 12.08
C SER A 255 -9.35 1.13 13.55
N THR A 256 -9.07 -0.10 14.05
CA THR A 256 -8.85 -0.36 15.48
C THR A 256 -7.73 -1.37 15.66
N ASP A 257 -6.68 -0.99 16.39
CA ASP A 257 -5.63 -1.90 16.84
C ASP A 257 -5.93 -2.39 18.26
N VAL A 258 -5.57 -3.64 18.54
CA VAL A 258 -5.74 -4.28 19.85
C VAL A 258 -4.43 -4.93 20.28
N TYR A 259 -3.98 -4.64 21.48
CA TYR A 259 -2.84 -5.29 22.13
C TYR A 259 -3.27 -5.95 23.42
N VAL A 260 -3.11 -7.26 23.52
CA VAL A 260 -3.38 -8.02 24.74
C VAL A 260 -2.09 -8.17 25.54
N VAL A 261 -2.06 -7.61 26.73
CA VAL A 261 -0.91 -7.58 27.63
C VAL A 261 -0.57 -8.99 28.12
N SER A 262 0.69 -9.37 28.09
CA SER A 262 1.16 -10.68 28.60
C SER A 262 1.47 -10.68 30.10
N GLY A 263 1.77 -9.51 30.66
CA GLY A 263 2.30 -9.33 32.02
C GLY A 263 3.81 -9.63 32.13
N ARG A 264 4.48 -9.86 31.01
CA ARG A 264 5.95 -10.10 30.94
C ARG A 264 6.70 -8.93 30.32
N GLU A 265 6.00 -7.87 29.94
CA GLU A 265 6.57 -6.69 29.32
C GLU A 265 7.48 -5.94 30.30
N THR A 266 8.61 -5.46 29.81
CA THR A 266 9.48 -4.59 30.61
C THR A 266 8.83 -3.21 30.79
N LYS A 267 9.26 -2.45 31.79
CA LYS A 267 8.71 -1.11 32.11
C LYS A 267 8.68 -0.14 30.92
N ASP A 268 9.64 -0.27 30.02
CA ASP A 268 9.79 0.63 28.87
C ASP A 268 9.40 -0.04 27.53
N ALA A 269 8.73 -1.21 27.61
CA ALA A 269 8.27 -1.91 26.43
C ALA A 269 7.28 -1.03 25.65
N THR A 270 7.45 -1.04 24.33
CA THR A 270 6.53 -0.35 23.41
C THR A 270 6.04 -1.31 22.34
N TRP A 271 4.88 -1.02 21.78
CA TRP A 271 4.33 -1.76 20.67
C TRP A 271 3.80 -0.82 19.57
N ALA A 272 3.88 -1.26 18.33
CA ALA A 272 3.23 -0.71 17.16
C ALA A 272 2.81 -1.85 16.23
N PRO A 273 1.71 -1.71 15.45
CA PRO A 273 1.31 -2.71 14.48
C PRO A 273 2.37 -2.88 13.37
N ARG A 274 2.31 -3.99 12.63
CA ARG A 274 3.34 -4.35 11.65
C ARG A 274 2.83 -4.43 10.21
N PHE A 275 1.56 -4.85 10.02
CA PHE A 275 1.05 -5.20 8.71
C PHE A 275 -0.20 -4.42 8.29
N ILE A 276 -0.41 -3.26 8.91
CA ILE A 276 -1.54 -2.35 8.63
C ILE A 276 -1.08 -0.91 8.65
N TYR A 277 -1.94 0.00 8.21
CA TYR A 277 -1.83 1.44 8.46
C TYR A 277 -3.23 2.05 8.57
N HIS A 278 -3.32 3.22 9.18
CA HIS A 278 -4.53 4.01 9.34
C HIS A 278 -4.35 5.42 8.78
N GLY A 279 -5.46 6.07 8.38
CA GLY A 279 -5.52 7.50 8.12
C GLY A 279 -6.22 8.18 9.29
N PHE A 280 -5.56 9.13 9.97
CA PHE A 280 -6.08 9.70 11.21
C PHE A 280 -5.40 10.99 11.62
N ARG A 281 -6.11 11.76 12.44
CA ARG A 281 -5.58 12.81 13.30
C ARG A 281 -5.84 12.51 14.78
N TYR A 282 -6.97 11.88 15.07
CA TYR A 282 -7.41 11.59 16.45
C TYR A 282 -7.34 10.11 16.74
N VAL A 283 -6.99 9.79 17.99
CA VAL A 283 -6.90 8.40 18.47
C VAL A 283 -7.65 8.27 19.78
N GLU A 284 -8.62 7.38 19.81
CA GLU A 284 -9.28 6.96 21.04
C GLU A 284 -8.50 5.80 21.65
N VAL A 285 -8.10 5.96 22.89
CA VAL A 285 -7.39 4.93 23.68
C VAL A 285 -8.30 4.43 24.78
N SER A 286 -8.56 3.14 24.79
CA SER A 286 -9.38 2.46 25.79
C SER A 286 -8.57 1.41 26.54
N ASP A 287 -9.01 1.09 27.77
CA ASP A 287 -8.42 0.04 28.62
C ASP A 287 -6.90 0.29 28.88
N TYR A 288 -6.53 1.55 29.04
CA TYR A 288 -5.16 2.00 29.27
C TYR A 288 -5.07 2.82 30.56
N PRO A 289 -4.28 2.38 31.56
CA PRO A 289 -4.23 3.04 32.86
C PRO A 289 -3.42 4.35 32.81
N ASN A 290 -4.00 5.45 33.32
CA ASN A 290 -3.32 6.74 33.52
C ASN A 290 -2.55 7.21 32.26
N ALA A 291 -3.25 7.27 31.13
CA ALA A 291 -2.66 7.67 29.85
C ALA A 291 -2.12 9.10 29.91
N LYS A 292 -0.91 9.28 29.39
CA LYS A 292 -0.25 10.57 29.19
C LYS A 292 0.17 10.72 27.74
N ALA A 293 0.26 11.94 27.22
CA ALA A 293 0.66 12.19 25.84
C ALA A 293 2.03 11.57 25.49
N GLU A 294 2.97 11.59 26.44
CA GLU A 294 4.31 11.02 26.30
C GLU A 294 4.36 9.48 26.14
N ASP A 295 3.25 8.79 26.44
CA ASP A 295 3.15 7.35 26.25
C ASP A 295 2.93 6.97 24.78
N PHE A 296 2.62 7.93 23.90
CA PHE A 296 2.21 7.70 22.53
C PHE A 296 3.04 8.52 21.54
N VAL A 297 3.36 7.91 20.40
CA VAL A 297 4.04 8.58 19.28
C VAL A 297 3.37 8.08 18.00
N ALA A 298 2.85 9.02 17.20
CA ALA A 298 2.38 8.68 15.87
C ALA A 298 3.57 8.55 14.91
N GLU A 299 3.60 7.49 14.13
CA GLU A 299 4.63 7.18 13.15
C GLU A 299 4.02 7.30 11.74
N VAL A 300 4.54 8.26 10.97
CA VAL A 300 4.11 8.49 9.58
C VAL A 300 4.70 7.42 8.69
N VAL A 301 3.85 6.69 7.98
CA VAL A 301 4.24 5.62 7.06
C VAL A 301 3.91 6.03 5.63
N GLU A 302 4.91 6.06 4.78
CA GLU A 302 4.80 6.42 3.36
C GLU A 302 5.87 5.72 2.53
N ASP A 303 5.72 5.73 1.21
CA ASP A 303 6.80 5.36 0.31
C ASP A 303 7.95 6.36 0.49
N GLU A 304 9.19 5.85 0.66
CA GLU A 304 10.36 6.70 0.83
C GLU A 304 10.68 7.43 -0.48
N MET A 305 10.20 8.66 -0.60
CA MET A 305 10.45 9.54 -1.76
C MET A 305 11.15 10.81 -1.29
N GLU A 306 12.05 11.31 -2.10
CA GLU A 306 12.66 12.62 -1.84
C GLU A 306 11.62 13.72 -2.01
N HIS A 307 11.58 14.65 -1.06
CA HIS A 307 10.78 15.86 -1.13
C HIS A 307 11.58 16.91 -1.90
N ILE A 308 11.25 17.11 -3.17
CA ILE A 308 12.04 17.94 -4.10
C ILE A 308 11.50 19.35 -4.28
N GLY A 309 10.25 19.61 -3.85
CA GLY A 309 9.61 20.92 -4.02
C GLY A 309 9.29 21.59 -2.70
N THR A 310 9.49 22.90 -2.67
CA THR A 310 9.07 23.77 -1.57
C THR A 310 8.32 24.97 -2.13
N PHE A 311 7.29 25.42 -1.40
CA PHE A 311 6.52 26.60 -1.75
C PHE A 311 6.30 27.47 -0.50
N ASN A 312 6.56 28.75 -0.64
CA ASN A 312 6.27 29.75 0.36
C ASN A 312 6.02 31.10 -0.29
N CYS A 313 4.96 31.79 0.08
CA CYS A 313 4.62 33.12 -0.39
C CYS A 313 4.03 33.99 0.74
N SER A 314 3.70 35.25 0.44
CA SER A 314 3.11 36.17 1.40
C SER A 314 1.65 35.87 1.76
N ASP A 315 0.94 35.04 0.98
CA ASP A 315 -0.43 34.62 1.25
C ASP A 315 -0.43 33.32 2.07
N GLU A 316 -0.82 33.42 3.34
CA GLU A 316 -0.85 32.25 4.23
C GLU A 316 -1.92 31.23 3.82
N THR A 317 -2.96 31.60 3.10
CA THR A 317 -3.96 30.66 2.61
C THR A 317 -3.37 29.75 1.54
N LEU A 318 -2.60 30.31 0.60
CA LEU A 318 -1.88 29.51 -0.40
C LEU A 318 -0.83 28.59 0.25
N ASN A 319 -0.10 29.10 1.25
CA ASN A 319 0.85 28.26 2.01
C ASN A 319 0.15 27.07 2.66
N LYS A 320 -1.04 27.27 3.26
CA LYS A 320 -1.83 26.20 3.86
C LYS A 320 -2.36 25.21 2.83
N ILE A 321 -2.80 25.68 1.67
CA ILE A 321 -3.26 24.82 0.57
C ILE A 321 -2.15 23.87 0.14
N ILE A 322 -0.93 24.38 -0.08
CA ILE A 322 0.20 23.55 -0.49
C ILE A 322 0.62 22.58 0.62
N ARG A 323 0.65 23.02 1.89
CA ARG A 323 0.90 22.10 3.02
C ARG A 323 -0.14 20.98 3.11
N ASN A 324 -1.41 21.30 2.91
CA ASN A 324 -2.49 20.29 2.93
C ASN A 324 -2.35 19.31 1.74
N ALA A 325 -2.04 19.82 0.54
CA ALA A 325 -1.74 18.98 -0.63
C ALA A 325 -0.56 18.05 -0.37
N PHE A 326 0.54 18.57 0.18
CA PHE A 326 1.72 17.78 0.55
C PHE A 326 1.36 16.61 1.50
N TRP A 327 0.62 16.88 2.59
CA TRP A 327 0.17 15.84 3.51
C TRP A 327 -0.83 14.86 2.88
N GLY A 328 -1.73 15.35 2.03
CA GLY A 328 -2.66 14.50 1.29
C GLY A 328 -1.95 13.54 0.35
N ILE A 329 -0.96 14.02 -0.42
CA ILE A 329 -0.19 13.21 -1.37
C ILE A 329 0.61 12.13 -0.65
N ARG A 330 1.44 12.50 0.33
CA ARG A 330 2.28 11.55 1.08
C ARG A 330 1.46 10.50 1.84
N SER A 331 0.29 10.88 2.35
CA SER A 331 -0.62 9.94 3.02
C SER A 331 -1.21 8.89 2.08
N ASN A 332 -1.25 9.16 0.78
CA ASN A 332 -1.84 8.30 -0.23
C ASN A 332 -0.83 7.54 -1.10
N TYR A 333 0.47 7.68 -0.86
CA TYR A 333 1.50 6.86 -1.48
C TYR A 333 1.78 5.62 -0.62
N LYS A 334 1.33 4.46 -1.11
CA LYS A 334 1.36 3.17 -0.39
C LYS A 334 1.79 2.01 -1.32
N GLY A 335 2.94 2.18 -1.99
CA GLY A 335 3.42 1.29 -3.05
C GLY A 335 2.62 1.40 -4.35
N MET A 336 1.62 2.25 -4.34
CA MET A 336 0.74 2.71 -5.43
C MET A 336 0.01 3.97 -4.96
N PRO A 337 -0.49 4.83 -5.85
CA PRO A 337 -1.22 6.03 -5.47
C PRO A 337 -2.68 5.67 -5.15
N VAL A 338 -3.03 5.57 -3.86
CA VAL A 338 -4.41 5.27 -3.43
C VAL A 338 -5.26 6.54 -3.29
N ASP A 339 -6.58 6.39 -3.33
CA ASP A 339 -7.55 7.49 -3.21
C ASP A 339 -7.71 7.99 -1.77
N CYS A 340 -7.51 7.13 -0.80
CA CYS A 340 -7.74 7.46 0.60
C CYS A 340 -6.98 6.50 1.53
N PRO A 341 -6.53 6.95 2.74
CA PRO A 341 -5.81 6.09 3.67
C PRO A 341 -6.68 5.51 4.79
N GLN A 342 -7.95 5.96 4.98
CA GLN A 342 -8.69 5.74 6.22
C GLN A 342 -9.86 4.75 6.14
N ARG A 343 -10.56 4.71 4.99
CA ARG A 343 -11.79 3.91 4.82
C ARG A 343 -11.55 2.60 4.07
N ASN A 344 -12.57 1.74 3.98
CA ASN A 344 -12.50 0.49 3.23
C ASN A 344 -12.63 0.68 1.70
N GLU A 345 -11.84 1.55 1.13
CA GLU A 345 -11.64 1.77 -0.30
C GLU A 345 -10.17 1.59 -0.66
N ARG A 346 -9.33 2.59 -0.44
CA ARG A 346 -7.85 2.55 -0.61
C ARG A 346 -7.45 1.97 -1.96
N GLN A 347 -8.13 2.44 -3.03
CA GLN A 347 -7.91 1.94 -4.39
C GLN A 347 -7.07 2.91 -5.21
N PRO A 348 -6.23 2.42 -6.10
CA PRO A 348 -5.47 3.26 -7.03
C PRO A 348 -6.34 3.69 -8.21
N TRP A 349 -7.29 4.60 -7.96
CA TRP A 349 -8.14 5.19 -8.97
C TRP A 349 -7.34 6.02 -9.97
N LEU A 350 -7.57 5.79 -11.26
CA LEU A 350 -6.85 6.47 -12.32
C LEU A 350 -7.20 7.96 -12.38
N GLY A 351 -8.49 8.30 -12.25
CA GLY A 351 -8.98 9.66 -12.34
C GLY A 351 -8.34 10.63 -11.35
N ASP A 352 -8.09 10.16 -10.14
CA ASP A 352 -7.43 10.95 -9.09
C ASP A 352 -6.05 11.46 -9.53
N ARG A 353 -5.41 10.78 -10.48
CA ARG A 353 -4.05 11.08 -10.96
C ARG A 353 -3.98 11.59 -12.38
N THR A 354 -5.08 11.59 -13.12
CA THR A 354 -5.09 12.05 -14.53
C THR A 354 -4.52 13.46 -14.68
N MET A 355 -4.88 14.37 -13.77
CA MET A 355 -4.34 15.73 -13.73
C MET A 355 -3.38 15.95 -12.54
N GLY A 356 -3.57 15.23 -11.45
CA GLY A 356 -2.81 15.39 -10.20
C GLY A 356 -1.33 15.06 -10.33
N CYS A 357 -0.95 14.13 -11.20
CA CYS A 357 0.42 13.64 -11.33
C CYS A 357 1.47 14.75 -11.58
N TRP A 358 1.10 15.80 -12.30
CA TRP A 358 1.97 16.96 -12.55
C TRP A 358 2.29 17.75 -11.29
N GLY A 359 1.26 18.07 -10.48
CA GLY A 359 1.45 18.79 -9.24
C GLY A 359 2.21 17.95 -8.20
N GLU A 360 1.94 16.65 -8.16
CA GLU A 360 2.63 15.71 -7.27
C GLU A 360 4.11 15.62 -7.59
N SER A 361 4.49 15.55 -8.86
CA SER A 361 5.90 15.49 -9.31
C SER A 361 6.69 16.78 -9.13
N MET A 362 6.03 17.89 -8.76
CA MET A 362 6.70 19.13 -8.33
C MET A 362 7.09 19.12 -6.86
N LEU A 363 6.45 18.26 -6.05
CA LEU A 363 6.70 18.16 -4.61
C LEU A 363 7.53 16.93 -4.23
N PHE A 364 7.41 15.84 -5.00
CA PHE A 364 8.04 14.55 -4.70
C PHE A 364 8.79 13.99 -5.91
N ASP A 365 9.95 13.37 -5.69
CA ASP A 365 10.57 12.47 -6.66
C ASP A 365 9.75 11.16 -6.73
N ASN A 366 8.64 11.23 -7.42
CA ASN A 366 7.71 10.14 -7.58
C ASN A 366 7.95 9.29 -8.86
N TYR A 367 9.09 9.49 -9.52
CA TYR A 367 9.46 8.83 -10.78
C TYR A 367 9.30 7.30 -10.71
N ALA A 368 9.93 6.66 -9.74
CA ALA A 368 9.95 5.19 -9.65
C ALA A 368 8.56 4.61 -9.35
N MET A 369 7.77 5.29 -8.52
CA MET A 369 6.39 4.89 -8.20
C MET A 369 5.49 5.00 -9.43
N TYR A 370 5.53 6.13 -10.16
CA TYR A 370 4.74 6.29 -11.38
C TYR A 370 5.18 5.37 -12.51
N THR A 371 6.48 5.09 -12.64
CA THR A 371 7.00 4.08 -13.59
C THR A 371 6.43 2.69 -13.29
N LYS A 372 6.37 2.31 -12.03
CA LYS A 372 5.72 1.06 -11.60
C LYS A 372 4.23 1.12 -11.90
N TRP A 373 3.55 2.21 -11.58
CA TRP A 373 2.11 2.33 -11.72
C TRP A 373 1.63 2.35 -13.19
N THR A 374 2.38 2.98 -14.11
CA THR A 374 2.06 2.88 -15.55
C THR A 374 2.13 1.44 -16.06
N ARG A 375 3.05 0.63 -15.51
CA ARG A 375 3.07 -0.82 -15.77
C ARG A 375 1.84 -1.52 -15.21
N ASP A 376 1.43 -1.22 -13.98
CA ASP A 376 0.23 -1.80 -13.38
C ASP A 376 -1.02 -1.51 -14.23
N ILE A 377 -1.14 -0.28 -14.78
CA ILE A 377 -2.24 0.10 -15.68
C ILE A 377 -2.19 -0.73 -16.97
N ARG A 378 -1.02 -0.84 -17.61
CA ARG A 378 -0.84 -1.63 -18.82
C ARG A 378 -1.14 -3.13 -18.59
N GLU A 379 -0.68 -3.68 -17.47
CA GLU A 379 -0.92 -5.08 -17.10
C GLU A 379 -2.39 -5.37 -16.81
N ALA A 380 -3.16 -4.36 -16.42
CA ALA A 380 -4.60 -4.46 -16.18
C ALA A 380 -5.46 -4.28 -17.45
N GLN A 381 -4.87 -3.86 -18.58
CA GLN A 381 -5.60 -3.70 -19.83
C GLN A 381 -6.17 -5.04 -20.34
N ARG A 382 -7.43 -5.01 -20.80
CA ARG A 382 -8.10 -6.17 -21.42
C ARG A 382 -7.65 -6.38 -22.86
N GLU A 383 -7.97 -7.57 -23.37
CA GLU A 383 -7.68 -7.95 -24.77
C GLU A 383 -8.43 -7.08 -25.78
N ASP A 384 -9.62 -6.59 -25.45
CA ASP A 384 -10.38 -5.64 -26.28
C ASP A 384 -9.80 -4.22 -26.31
N GLY A 385 -8.83 -3.91 -25.45
CA GLY A 385 -8.20 -2.60 -25.33
C GLY A 385 -8.70 -1.75 -24.16
N CYS A 386 -9.76 -2.14 -23.49
CA CYS A 386 -10.29 -1.39 -22.35
C CYS A 386 -9.28 -1.32 -21.21
N ILE A 387 -9.04 -0.13 -20.69
CA ILE A 387 -8.24 0.14 -19.48
C ILE A 387 -9.21 0.31 -18.31
N PRO A 388 -8.93 -0.29 -17.12
CA PRO A 388 -9.80 -0.17 -15.96
C PRO A 388 -9.79 1.24 -15.36
N ASP A 389 -10.77 1.50 -14.50
CA ASP A 389 -10.82 2.73 -13.71
C ASP A 389 -9.86 2.71 -12.50
N VAL A 390 -9.40 1.51 -12.13
CA VAL A 390 -8.53 1.22 -10.97
C VAL A 390 -7.40 0.29 -11.41
N ALA A 391 -6.15 0.61 -11.13
CA ALA A 391 -5.01 -0.26 -11.46
C ALA A 391 -3.88 -0.22 -10.40
N PRO A 392 -3.45 -1.38 -9.85
CA PRO A 392 -3.92 -2.74 -10.14
C PRO A 392 -5.43 -2.91 -9.97
N ALA A 393 -6.06 -3.74 -10.79
CA ALA A 393 -7.52 -3.88 -10.82
C ALA A 393 -8.07 -4.71 -9.63
N TYR A 394 -7.78 -4.28 -8.39
CA TYR A 394 -8.35 -4.89 -7.19
C TYR A 394 -9.86 -4.75 -7.12
N TRP A 395 -10.38 -3.62 -7.62
CA TRP A 395 -11.78 -3.49 -7.98
C TRP A 395 -11.93 -3.64 -9.48
N ASN A 396 -12.73 -4.61 -9.90
CA ASN A 396 -12.90 -4.96 -11.31
C ASN A 396 -13.86 -3.97 -12.02
N TYR A 397 -13.40 -2.71 -12.16
CA TYR A 397 -14.12 -1.65 -12.84
C TYR A 397 -13.53 -1.40 -14.23
N TYR A 398 -14.28 -1.77 -15.27
CA TYR A 398 -13.96 -1.50 -16.67
C TYR A 398 -15.18 -0.80 -17.27
N SER A 399 -15.21 0.52 -17.20
CA SER A 399 -16.39 1.31 -17.50
C SER A 399 -16.32 2.04 -18.84
N ASP A 400 -15.22 1.88 -19.59
CA ASP A 400 -14.97 2.55 -20.87
C ASP A 400 -15.12 4.07 -20.81
N ASN A 401 -14.76 4.69 -19.72
CA ASN A 401 -14.63 6.14 -19.66
C ASN A 401 -13.30 6.58 -20.30
N VAL A 402 -13.22 7.84 -20.67
CA VAL A 402 -11.99 8.42 -21.23
C VAL A 402 -11.16 9.09 -20.15
N THR A 403 -11.82 9.82 -19.26
CA THR A 403 -11.17 10.69 -18.27
C THR A 403 -10.24 9.92 -17.31
N TRP A 404 -10.66 8.77 -16.78
CA TRP A 404 -9.86 7.97 -15.86
C TRP A 404 -8.71 7.25 -16.58
N PRO A 405 -8.92 6.48 -17.65
CA PRO A 405 -7.84 5.84 -18.39
C PRO A 405 -6.81 6.79 -19.02
N ALA A 406 -7.16 8.06 -19.25
CA ALA A 406 -6.21 9.08 -19.70
C ALA A 406 -5.02 9.27 -18.73
N ALA A 407 -5.10 8.76 -17.49
CA ALA A 407 -3.99 8.74 -16.55
C ALA A 407 -2.73 8.05 -17.12
N LEU A 408 -2.89 7.02 -17.96
CA LEU A 408 -1.75 6.31 -18.54
C LEU A 408 -0.91 7.21 -19.46
N PRO A 409 -1.44 7.82 -20.53
CA PRO A 409 -0.65 8.73 -21.36
C PRO A 409 -0.22 10.00 -20.61
N MET A 410 -1.04 10.53 -19.69
CA MET A 410 -0.69 11.71 -18.90
C MET A 410 0.52 11.44 -17.99
N ALA A 411 0.54 10.30 -17.29
CA ALA A 411 1.67 9.90 -16.45
C ALA A 411 2.94 9.65 -17.28
N CYS A 412 2.82 9.03 -18.46
CA CYS A 412 3.97 8.85 -19.37
C CYS A 412 4.55 10.19 -19.83
N ASP A 413 3.69 11.18 -20.16
CA ASP A 413 4.11 12.51 -20.54
C ASP A 413 4.77 13.27 -19.38
N MET A 414 4.21 13.16 -18.17
CA MET A 414 4.80 13.73 -16.96
C MET A 414 6.20 13.15 -16.68
N LEU A 415 6.34 11.82 -16.74
CA LEU A 415 7.62 11.14 -16.52
C LEU A 415 8.69 11.60 -17.53
N PHE A 416 8.32 11.75 -18.80
CA PHE A 416 9.23 12.27 -19.80
C PHE A 416 9.57 13.74 -19.58
N THR A 417 8.58 14.58 -19.32
CA THR A 417 8.76 16.04 -19.25
C THR A 417 9.51 16.44 -17.98
N ASN A 418 9.22 15.85 -16.84
CA ASN A 418 9.82 16.25 -15.56
C ASN A 418 11.10 15.47 -15.22
N PHE A 419 11.23 14.23 -15.69
CA PHE A 419 12.38 13.37 -15.37
C PHE A 419 13.23 12.98 -16.60
N GLY A 420 12.84 13.35 -17.82
CA GLY A 420 13.61 13.11 -19.04
C GLY A 420 13.60 11.65 -19.54
N ASP A 421 12.81 10.76 -18.92
CA ASP A 421 12.79 9.34 -19.27
C ASP A 421 11.70 8.99 -20.28
N LYS A 422 12.11 8.59 -21.49
CA LYS A 422 11.18 8.18 -22.55
C LYS A 422 10.77 6.71 -22.50
N ARG A 423 11.42 5.87 -21.68
CA ARG A 423 11.10 4.44 -21.58
C ARG A 423 9.63 4.17 -21.20
N PRO A 424 9.00 4.89 -20.24
CA PRO A 424 7.58 4.74 -19.98
C PRO A 424 6.70 5.01 -21.20
N ILE A 425 7.08 5.95 -22.08
CA ILE A 425 6.38 6.19 -23.35
C ILE A 425 6.54 4.97 -24.26
N GLU A 426 7.78 4.53 -24.49
CA GLU A 426 8.11 3.42 -25.40
C GLU A 426 7.39 2.13 -24.96
N GLU A 427 7.43 1.83 -23.65
CA GLU A 427 6.82 0.63 -23.08
C GLU A 427 5.28 0.63 -23.11
N ASN A 428 4.64 1.79 -22.96
CA ASN A 428 3.19 1.90 -22.86
C ASN A 428 2.50 2.33 -24.16
N TYR A 429 3.25 2.79 -25.17
CA TYR A 429 2.68 3.24 -26.45
C TYR A 429 1.74 2.24 -27.10
N PRO A 430 2.07 0.94 -27.21
CA PRO A 430 1.16 -0.06 -27.81
C PRO A 430 -0.16 -0.19 -27.03
N ALA A 431 -0.12 -0.11 -25.72
CA ALA A 431 -1.30 -0.18 -24.87
C ALA A 431 -2.19 1.06 -25.00
N ILE A 432 -1.58 2.24 -25.05
CA ILE A 432 -2.30 3.51 -25.25
C ILE A 432 -2.96 3.50 -26.65
N LYS A 433 -2.23 3.10 -27.69
CA LYS A 433 -2.76 2.99 -29.06
C LYS A 433 -3.95 2.04 -29.14
N LYS A 434 -3.84 0.88 -28.49
CA LYS A 434 -4.91 -0.11 -28.43
C LYS A 434 -6.17 0.45 -27.74
N TRP A 435 -6.00 1.15 -26.62
CA TRP A 435 -7.09 1.79 -25.91
C TRP A 435 -7.75 2.91 -26.73
N VAL A 436 -6.96 3.78 -27.37
CA VAL A 436 -7.45 4.85 -28.26
C VAL A 436 -8.28 4.26 -29.41
N SER A 437 -7.83 3.16 -30.00
CA SER A 437 -8.56 2.45 -31.05
C SER A 437 -9.86 1.86 -30.53
N HIS A 438 -9.87 1.25 -29.34
CA HIS A 438 -11.07 0.73 -28.69
C HIS A 438 -12.12 1.84 -28.46
N ILE A 439 -11.71 2.99 -27.89
CA ILE A 439 -12.64 4.10 -27.68
C ILE A 439 -13.21 4.61 -29.01
N ARG A 440 -12.36 4.74 -30.02
CA ARG A 440 -12.81 5.18 -31.36
C ARG A 440 -13.81 4.20 -31.97
N GLU A 441 -13.56 2.92 -31.89
CA GLU A 441 -14.41 1.90 -32.51
C GLU A 441 -15.79 1.80 -31.86
N TYR A 442 -15.85 1.87 -30.52
CA TYR A 442 -17.10 1.59 -29.81
C TYR A 442 -17.88 2.84 -29.36
N TYR A 443 -17.23 4.01 -29.28
CA TYR A 443 -17.85 5.17 -28.64
C TYR A 443 -17.72 6.49 -29.41
N MET A 444 -17.12 6.49 -30.58
CA MET A 444 -17.00 7.70 -31.42
C MET A 444 -18.11 7.75 -32.47
N THR A 445 -18.79 8.89 -32.61
CA THR A 445 -19.75 9.16 -33.69
C THR A 445 -19.02 9.51 -34.98
N GLU A 446 -19.81 9.60 -36.10
CA GLU A 446 -19.28 10.08 -37.38
C GLU A 446 -18.78 11.54 -37.31
N ASP A 447 -19.33 12.36 -36.40
CA ASP A 447 -18.89 13.73 -36.14
C ASP A 447 -17.70 13.81 -35.16
N PHE A 448 -17.02 12.68 -34.87
CA PHE A 448 -15.86 12.57 -33.97
C PHE A 448 -16.15 12.93 -32.49
N ILE A 449 -17.42 12.81 -32.06
CA ILE A 449 -17.80 13.00 -30.66
C ILE A 449 -17.72 11.67 -29.91
N ILE A 450 -17.05 11.67 -28.77
CA ILE A 450 -17.04 10.51 -27.85
C ILE A 450 -18.30 10.57 -26.98
N THR A 451 -19.12 9.53 -27.06
CA THR A 451 -20.47 9.52 -26.45
C THR A 451 -20.48 9.02 -25.00
N LYS A 452 -19.36 8.53 -24.47
CA LYS A 452 -19.36 7.85 -23.17
C LYS A 452 -18.29 8.37 -22.23
N ASP A 453 -18.71 9.06 -21.20
CA ASP A 453 -17.98 9.27 -19.95
C ASP A 453 -19.00 9.55 -18.82
N LYS A 454 -18.98 8.74 -17.77
CA LYS A 454 -19.89 8.90 -16.63
C LYS A 454 -19.27 9.70 -15.48
N TYR A 455 -17.94 9.85 -15.48
CA TYR A 455 -17.26 10.56 -14.40
C TYR A 455 -17.28 12.06 -14.66
N GLY A 456 -16.76 12.51 -15.81
CA GLY A 456 -16.82 13.92 -16.20
C GLY A 456 -16.50 14.86 -15.03
N ASP A 457 -17.46 15.73 -14.70
CA ASP A 457 -17.44 16.53 -13.48
C ASP A 457 -17.77 15.67 -12.26
N TRP A 458 -16.80 14.89 -11.81
CA TRP A 458 -16.96 14.06 -10.63
C TRP A 458 -16.96 14.92 -9.35
N CYS A 459 -17.95 14.70 -8.49
CA CYS A 459 -18.08 15.39 -7.22
C CYS A 459 -18.18 16.93 -7.35
N VAL A 460 -19.03 17.42 -8.23
CA VAL A 460 -19.33 18.87 -8.33
C VAL A 460 -19.72 19.42 -6.95
N PRO A 461 -19.03 20.46 -6.43
CA PRO A 461 -19.36 21.04 -5.14
C PRO A 461 -20.81 21.53 -5.10
N PRO A 462 -21.59 21.23 -4.04
CA PRO A 462 -22.97 21.70 -3.92
C PRO A 462 -23.00 23.18 -3.53
N GLU A 463 -23.94 23.93 -4.11
CA GLU A 463 -24.20 25.33 -3.77
C GLU A 463 -24.90 25.47 -2.40
N SER A 464 -25.55 24.39 -1.95
CA SER A 464 -26.19 24.28 -0.64
C SER A 464 -26.18 22.84 -0.16
N LEU A 465 -26.39 22.64 1.17
CA LEU A 465 -26.37 21.32 1.78
C LEU A 465 -27.44 20.37 1.22
N GLU A 466 -28.59 20.88 0.80
CA GLU A 466 -29.66 20.06 0.23
C GLU A 466 -29.23 19.45 -1.11
N LEU A 467 -28.30 20.07 -1.80
CA LEU A 467 -27.82 19.64 -3.11
C LEU A 467 -26.67 18.62 -3.08
N ILE A 468 -26.16 18.24 -1.90
CA ILE A 468 -25.03 17.29 -1.76
C ILE A 468 -25.31 15.96 -2.51
N HIS A 469 -26.54 15.49 -2.53
CA HIS A 469 -26.95 14.27 -3.19
C HIS A 469 -27.81 14.49 -4.45
N SER A 470 -27.80 15.72 -4.99
CA SER A 470 -28.55 16.03 -6.21
C SER A 470 -28.08 15.13 -7.35
N LYS A 471 -29.09 14.58 -8.06
CA LYS A 471 -28.87 13.79 -9.28
C LYS A 471 -29.23 14.61 -10.53
N ASP A 472 -29.48 15.91 -10.38
CA ASP A 472 -29.81 16.78 -11.48
C ASP A 472 -28.65 16.83 -12.50
N PRO A 473 -28.84 16.34 -13.73
CA PRO A 473 -27.80 16.33 -14.75
C PRO A 473 -27.38 17.73 -15.20
N SER A 474 -28.25 18.73 -15.04
CA SER A 474 -27.94 20.12 -15.44
C SER A 474 -26.84 20.76 -14.59
N ARG A 475 -26.50 20.16 -13.43
CA ARG A 475 -25.43 20.58 -12.54
C ARG A 475 -24.06 20.05 -12.94
N LYS A 476 -23.95 19.26 -14.00
CA LYS A 476 -22.71 18.69 -14.49
C LYS A 476 -22.47 19.09 -15.93
N THR A 477 -21.21 19.26 -16.28
CA THR A 477 -20.84 19.39 -17.70
C THR A 477 -21.20 18.10 -18.43
N ASP A 478 -21.65 18.23 -19.68
CA ASP A 478 -21.95 17.08 -20.53
C ASP A 478 -20.76 16.13 -20.64
N GLY A 479 -21.02 14.85 -20.38
CA GLY A 479 -19.96 13.83 -20.36
C GLY A 479 -19.32 13.62 -21.73
N ALA A 480 -20.08 13.81 -22.82
CA ALA A 480 -19.55 13.69 -24.18
C ALA A 480 -18.56 14.82 -24.50
N LEU A 481 -18.86 16.05 -24.04
CA LEU A 481 -17.96 17.18 -24.18
C LEU A 481 -16.62 16.92 -23.49
N ILE A 482 -16.67 16.49 -22.23
CA ILE A 482 -15.46 16.19 -21.45
C ILE A 482 -14.69 15.03 -22.06
N ALA A 483 -15.38 13.92 -22.41
CA ALA A 483 -14.77 12.76 -23.04
C ALA A 483 -14.05 13.13 -24.34
N THR A 484 -14.71 13.93 -25.19
CA THR A 484 -14.15 14.35 -26.48
C THR A 484 -12.91 15.25 -26.28
N ALA A 485 -12.96 16.19 -25.33
CA ALA A 485 -11.83 17.04 -25.00
C ALA A 485 -10.62 16.24 -24.47
N TYR A 486 -10.86 15.27 -23.58
CA TYR A 486 -9.79 14.38 -23.10
C TYR A 486 -9.25 13.47 -24.19
N TYR A 487 -10.12 12.93 -25.05
CA TYR A 487 -9.69 12.11 -26.20
C TYR A 487 -8.81 12.89 -27.15
N LEU A 488 -9.18 14.16 -27.47
CA LEU A 488 -8.34 15.05 -28.26
C LEU A 488 -6.96 15.28 -27.60
N LYS A 489 -6.95 15.53 -26.29
CA LYS A 489 -5.67 15.67 -25.54
C LYS A 489 -4.82 14.41 -25.63
N VAL A 490 -5.43 13.23 -25.53
CA VAL A 490 -4.74 11.94 -25.66
C VAL A 490 -4.17 11.77 -27.07
N LEU A 491 -4.90 12.15 -28.12
CA LEU A 491 -4.40 12.12 -29.51
C LEU A 491 -3.19 13.04 -29.70
N GLN A 492 -3.20 14.22 -29.10
CA GLN A 492 -2.05 15.15 -29.11
C GLN A 492 -0.83 14.51 -28.43
N LEU A 493 -1.02 13.81 -27.31
CA LEU A 493 0.05 13.07 -26.64
C LEU A 493 0.54 11.91 -27.52
N MET A 494 -0.36 11.15 -28.15
CA MET A 494 0.00 10.06 -29.06
C MET A 494 0.84 10.56 -30.23
N HIS A 495 0.48 11.69 -30.85
CA HIS A 495 1.27 12.33 -31.90
C HIS A 495 2.69 12.69 -31.37
N ARG A 496 2.79 13.34 -30.20
CA ARG A 496 4.07 13.65 -29.55
C ARG A 496 4.89 12.37 -29.31
N PHE A 497 4.28 11.33 -28.78
CA PHE A 497 4.95 10.06 -28.47
C PHE A 497 5.44 9.33 -29.73
N ALA A 498 4.61 9.32 -30.79
CA ALA A 498 4.99 8.77 -32.07
C ALA A 498 6.19 9.51 -32.68
N SER A 499 6.18 10.83 -32.62
CA SER A 499 7.29 11.69 -33.10
C SER A 499 8.59 11.42 -32.33
N LEU A 500 8.54 11.30 -30.99
CA LEU A 500 9.69 10.99 -30.15
C LEU A 500 10.31 9.62 -30.45
N GLN A 501 9.51 8.67 -30.93
CA GLN A 501 9.92 7.32 -31.29
C GLN A 501 10.22 7.16 -32.79
N GLY A 502 10.01 8.18 -33.61
CA GLY A 502 10.19 8.11 -35.06
C GLY A 502 9.13 7.29 -35.79
N LEU A 503 7.95 7.07 -35.20
CA LEU A 503 6.85 6.30 -35.75
C LEU A 503 6.02 7.15 -36.72
N LYS A 504 6.57 7.41 -37.92
CA LYS A 504 6.00 8.34 -38.91
C LYS A 504 4.56 8.03 -39.34
N ALA A 505 4.16 6.75 -39.34
CA ALA A 505 2.82 6.35 -39.73
C ALA A 505 1.75 6.67 -38.65
N ASP A 506 2.18 6.87 -37.43
CA ASP A 506 1.32 7.16 -36.26
C ASP A 506 1.37 8.66 -35.86
N ALA A 507 2.36 9.39 -36.35
CA ALA A 507 2.56 10.84 -36.14
C ALA A 507 1.82 11.69 -37.21
#